data_42696535d050a7ac726457f1d1f63c9e
#
_entry.id   42696535d050a7ac726457f1d1f63c9e
#
_cell.length_a   1.000
_cell.length_b   1.000
_cell.length_c   1.000
_cell.angle_alpha   90.00
_cell.angle_beta   90.00
_cell.angle_gamma   90.00
#
_symmetry.space_group_name_H-M   'P 1'
#
loop_
_entity.id
_entity.type
_entity.pdbx_description
1 polymer ?
#
loop_
_entity_poly.entity_id
_entity_poly.type
_entity_poly.pdbx_seq_one_letter_code
_entity_poly.pdbx_strand_id
1 'polypeptide(L)'
;TPNFRKPPRTVRGPLIEQIDATVALVLNEIAQGVTLSGSGFRAKHAYPERVVKEAVVNAILHRDYRLNRDIFVRIFDDRIEVESPGVFPGNITPATIGRAGSKARNPLLAKNLREFPLPPNIDAGEGVKMMFTEMDAAALYPPQYSVSTDVAVETVTLTLLNEERPAAWAQVSDWIDRNGPIANRHLRDIAGVDTLEASRMLRNWVAQRLLVALPAASRQQARYTKPQKPPTEPDSLSNTVDNESGNSEKSL
;
A
#
# COMPACT_ATOMS: atom_id res chain seq x y z
N THR A 1 18.86 -15.65 -13.63
CA THR A 1 19.74 -15.01 -12.61
C THR A 1 19.14 -13.66 -12.29
N PRO A 2 18.92 -13.29 -11.01
CA PRO A 2 18.41 -11.96 -10.69
C PRO A 2 19.41 -10.91 -11.17
N ASN A 3 18.94 -9.95 -11.95
CA ASN A 3 19.77 -8.88 -12.51
C ASN A 3 19.90 -7.77 -11.46
N PHE A 4 20.88 -7.85 -10.57
CA PHE A 4 21.11 -6.82 -9.55
C PHE A 4 21.76 -5.60 -10.19
N ARG A 5 21.20 -4.40 -9.96
CA ARG A 5 21.81 -3.13 -10.40
C ARG A 5 23.10 -2.81 -9.63
N LYS A 6 23.20 -3.26 -8.36
CA LYS A 6 24.38 -3.12 -7.51
C LYS A 6 24.73 -4.48 -6.89
N PRO A 7 26.01 -4.77 -6.63
CA PRO A 7 26.40 -6.01 -5.97
C PRO A 7 25.82 -6.06 -4.53
N PRO A 8 25.47 -7.26 -4.04
CA PRO A 8 25.03 -7.43 -2.65
C PRO A 8 26.08 -6.93 -1.66
N ARG A 9 25.60 -6.29 -0.59
CA ARG A 9 26.42 -5.86 0.55
C ARG A 9 26.09 -6.72 1.76
N THR A 10 27.10 -7.16 2.50
CA THR A 10 26.92 -7.91 3.75
C THR A 10 27.22 -7.01 4.94
N VAL A 11 26.25 -6.86 5.84
CA VAL A 11 26.42 -6.18 7.13
C VAL A 11 26.76 -7.22 8.19
N ARG A 12 27.85 -7.01 8.89
CA ARG A 12 28.36 -7.92 9.96
C ARG A 12 28.63 -7.10 11.23
N GLY A 13 28.75 -7.78 12.37
CA GLY A 13 29.05 -7.19 13.66
C GLY A 13 28.02 -7.55 14.74
N PRO A 14 28.06 -6.89 15.90
CA PRO A 14 27.01 -6.98 16.92
C PRO A 14 25.63 -6.63 16.35
N LEU A 15 24.55 -7.24 16.86
CA LEU A 15 23.21 -7.07 16.31
C LEU A 15 22.75 -5.60 16.34
N ILE A 16 23.11 -4.84 17.35
CA ILE A 16 22.77 -3.43 17.44
C ILE A 16 23.40 -2.63 16.27
N GLU A 17 24.66 -2.87 15.98
CA GLU A 17 25.37 -2.24 14.86
C GLU A 17 24.81 -2.71 13.51
N GLN A 18 24.40 -3.99 13.39
CA GLN A 18 23.76 -4.50 12.19
C GLN A 18 22.43 -3.79 11.92
N ILE A 19 21.63 -3.51 12.96
CA ILE A 19 20.37 -2.76 12.83
C ILE A 19 20.67 -1.37 12.27
N ASP A 20 21.51 -0.59 12.94
CA ASP A 20 21.78 0.79 12.57
C ASP A 20 22.41 0.90 11.18
N ALA A 21 23.40 0.04 10.89
CA ALA A 21 24.06 0.01 9.58
C ALA A 21 23.11 -0.40 8.45
N THR A 22 22.25 -1.39 8.68
CA THR A 22 21.28 -1.82 7.67
C THR A 22 20.23 -0.75 7.40
N VAL A 23 19.68 -0.14 8.45
CA VAL A 23 18.73 0.97 8.31
C VAL A 23 19.35 2.13 7.54
N ALA A 24 20.56 2.55 7.93
CA ALA A 24 21.27 3.63 7.24
C ALA A 24 21.53 3.31 5.76
N LEU A 25 21.93 2.08 5.44
CA LEU A 25 22.12 1.64 4.05
C LEU A 25 20.81 1.69 3.26
N VAL A 26 19.72 1.16 3.81
CA VAL A 26 18.42 1.17 3.14
C VAL A 26 17.94 2.60 2.91
N LEU A 27 17.97 3.45 3.94
CA LEU A 27 17.53 4.85 3.83
C LEU A 27 18.38 5.62 2.80
N ASN A 28 19.69 5.41 2.77
CA ASN A 28 20.56 6.04 1.79
C ASN A 28 20.25 5.57 0.35
N GLU A 29 19.99 4.29 0.14
CA GLU A 29 19.63 3.76 -1.19
C GLU A 29 18.28 4.31 -1.67
N ILE A 30 17.28 4.40 -0.80
CA ILE A 30 15.96 4.94 -1.16
C ILE A 30 15.98 6.45 -1.37
N ALA A 31 16.83 7.19 -0.64
CA ALA A 31 16.98 8.65 -0.80
C ALA A 31 17.61 9.05 -2.16
N GLN A 32 18.40 8.18 -2.78
CA GLN A 32 19.04 8.45 -4.08
C GLN A 32 18.10 8.35 -5.28
N GLY A 33 16.88 7.85 -5.07
CA GLY A 33 15.89 7.70 -6.13
C GLY A 33 15.08 8.98 -6.34
N VAL A 34 15.29 9.66 -7.47
CA VAL A 34 14.45 10.77 -7.92
C VAL A 34 13.86 10.40 -9.28
N THR A 35 12.56 10.57 -9.45
CA THR A 35 11.89 10.40 -10.74
C THR A 35 11.24 11.70 -11.17
N LEU A 36 11.26 11.96 -12.49
CA LEU A 36 10.45 13.00 -13.12
C LEU A 36 8.99 12.54 -13.17
N SER A 37 8.11 13.28 -12.54
CA SER A 37 6.66 13.06 -12.60
C SER A 37 5.98 14.37 -12.96
N GLY A 38 5.41 14.43 -14.16
CA GLY A 38 4.81 15.65 -14.69
C GLY A 38 5.80 16.79 -14.81
N SER A 39 5.53 17.92 -14.16
CA SER A 39 6.40 19.12 -14.19
C SER A 39 7.42 19.21 -13.06
N GLY A 40 7.61 18.13 -12.26
CA GLY A 40 8.47 18.17 -11.07
C GLY A 40 9.23 16.89 -10.79
N PHE A 41 10.25 17.01 -9.92
CA PHE A 41 10.98 15.87 -9.38
C PHE A 41 10.25 15.35 -8.14
N ARG A 42 9.93 14.05 -8.09
CA ARG A 42 9.47 13.38 -6.86
C ARG A 42 10.57 12.46 -6.33
N ALA A 43 10.70 12.41 -5.01
CA ALA A 43 11.50 11.37 -4.38
C ALA A 43 10.91 10.01 -4.76
N LYS A 44 11.76 9.09 -5.22
CA LYS A 44 11.33 7.78 -5.71
C LYS A 44 10.70 6.92 -4.62
N HIS A 45 11.05 7.18 -3.36
CA HIS A 45 10.60 6.39 -2.22
C HIS A 45 10.06 7.30 -1.12
N ALA A 46 8.81 7.09 -0.75
CA ALA A 46 8.10 7.87 0.26
C ALA A 46 7.89 7.11 1.58
N TYR A 47 8.67 6.06 1.84
CA TYR A 47 8.56 5.27 3.06
C TYR A 47 8.87 6.08 4.30
N PRO A 48 8.02 6.04 5.35
CA PRO A 48 8.39 6.58 6.64
C PRO A 48 9.62 5.86 7.20
N GLU A 49 10.60 6.62 7.70
CA GLU A 49 11.85 6.06 8.24
C GLU A 49 11.59 5.04 9.37
N ARG A 50 10.61 5.33 10.22
CA ARG A 50 10.20 4.43 11.32
C ARG A 50 9.74 3.06 10.81
N VAL A 51 9.06 3.02 9.67
CA VAL A 51 8.60 1.76 9.04
C VAL A 51 9.79 0.94 8.55
N VAL A 52 10.75 1.57 7.91
CA VAL A 52 11.98 0.90 7.44
C VAL A 52 12.78 0.36 8.63
N LYS A 53 12.95 1.17 9.69
CA LYS A 53 13.62 0.74 10.92
C LYS A 53 12.93 -0.45 11.55
N GLU A 54 11.63 -0.39 11.75
CA GLU A 54 10.84 -1.46 12.34
C GLU A 54 10.89 -2.76 11.52
N ALA A 55 10.88 -2.65 10.18
CA ALA A 55 11.01 -3.79 9.29
C ALA A 55 12.33 -4.56 9.54
N VAL A 56 13.44 -3.83 9.65
CA VAL A 56 14.77 -4.41 9.91
C VAL A 56 14.84 -4.99 11.32
N VAL A 57 14.37 -4.24 12.31
CA VAL A 57 14.35 -4.68 13.73
C VAL A 57 13.54 -5.95 13.88
N ASN A 58 12.34 -6.02 13.31
CA ASN A 58 11.49 -7.21 13.38
C ASN A 58 12.11 -8.42 12.69
N ALA A 59 12.77 -8.22 11.55
CA ALA A 59 13.47 -9.32 10.87
C ALA A 59 14.57 -9.92 11.76
N ILE A 60 15.31 -9.11 12.49
CA ILE A 60 16.37 -9.54 13.42
C ILE A 60 15.75 -10.15 14.69
N LEU A 61 14.77 -9.50 15.31
CA LEU A 61 14.13 -9.99 16.54
C LEU A 61 13.40 -11.32 16.36
N HIS A 62 12.82 -11.53 15.20
CA HIS A 62 11.99 -12.71 14.92
C HIS A 62 12.68 -13.75 14.04
N ARG A 63 13.96 -13.54 13.64
CA ARG A 63 14.76 -14.52 12.93
C ARG A 63 14.83 -15.82 13.71
N ASP A 64 14.73 -16.95 13.01
CA ASP A 64 15.09 -18.25 13.60
C ASP A 64 16.60 -18.47 13.50
N TYR A 65 17.31 -18.21 14.60
CA TYR A 65 18.77 -18.31 14.67
C TYR A 65 19.30 -19.74 14.61
N ARG A 66 18.43 -20.75 14.62
CA ARG A 66 18.82 -22.17 14.40
C ARG A 66 19.01 -22.47 12.92
N LEU A 67 18.47 -21.63 12.04
CA LEU A 67 18.56 -21.80 10.61
C LEU A 67 19.81 -21.08 10.06
N ASN A 68 20.61 -21.81 9.28
CA ASN A 68 21.80 -21.26 8.63
C ASN A 68 21.41 -20.52 7.34
N ARG A 69 20.70 -19.42 7.47
CA ARG A 69 20.27 -18.54 6.36
C ARG A 69 20.26 -17.09 6.84
N ASP A 70 20.80 -16.20 6.03
CA ASP A 70 20.84 -14.77 6.33
C ASP A 70 19.48 -14.11 6.18
N ILE A 71 19.33 -12.93 6.80
CA ILE A 71 18.24 -11.99 6.48
C ILE A 71 18.63 -11.29 5.18
N PHE A 72 17.66 -11.13 4.27
CA PHE A 72 17.84 -10.41 3.03
C PHE A 72 16.96 -9.17 3.00
N VAL A 73 17.56 -8.02 2.71
CA VAL A 73 16.83 -6.79 2.37
C VAL A 73 17.05 -6.52 0.89
N ARG A 74 15.97 -6.55 0.12
CA ARG A 74 15.97 -6.30 -1.33
C ARG A 74 15.25 -5.00 -1.62
N ILE A 75 15.91 -4.11 -2.34
CA ILE A 75 15.35 -2.83 -2.73
C ILE A 75 15.09 -2.85 -4.23
N PHE A 76 13.83 -2.74 -4.61
CA PHE A 76 13.35 -2.64 -5.98
C PHE A 76 12.90 -1.22 -6.28
N ASP A 77 12.58 -0.94 -7.52
CA ASP A 77 12.09 0.36 -7.93
C ASP A 77 10.72 0.70 -7.34
N ASP A 78 9.90 -0.33 -7.08
CA ASP A 78 8.51 -0.25 -6.65
C ASP A 78 8.26 -0.75 -5.23
N ARG A 79 9.26 -1.36 -4.57
CA ARG A 79 9.09 -1.95 -3.24
C ARG A 79 10.40 -2.24 -2.51
N ILE A 80 10.28 -2.45 -1.21
CA ILE A 80 11.31 -3.06 -0.37
C ILE A 80 10.79 -4.40 0.12
N GLU A 81 11.63 -5.43 0.06
CA GLU A 81 11.35 -6.73 0.66
C GLU A 81 12.38 -7.03 1.75
N VAL A 82 11.87 -7.43 2.93
CA VAL A 82 12.69 -7.88 4.06
C VAL A 82 12.34 -9.33 4.35
N GLU A 83 13.24 -10.25 4.01
CA GLU A 83 13.08 -11.69 4.20
C GLU A 83 13.85 -12.13 5.43
N SER A 84 13.18 -12.81 6.35
CA SER A 84 13.78 -13.38 7.56
C SER A 84 13.51 -14.88 7.66
N PRO A 85 14.52 -15.71 7.99
CA PRO A 85 14.35 -17.16 8.16
C PRO A 85 13.44 -17.50 9.35
N GLY A 86 12.56 -18.46 9.14
CA GLY A 86 11.58 -18.96 10.10
C GLY A 86 10.15 -18.63 9.70
N VAL A 87 9.21 -19.02 10.57
CA VAL A 87 7.76 -18.78 10.42
C VAL A 87 7.27 -17.81 11.49
N PHE A 88 6.03 -17.36 11.39
CA PHE A 88 5.44 -16.56 12.47
C PHE A 88 5.35 -17.35 13.78
N PRO A 89 5.55 -16.70 14.93
CA PRO A 89 5.41 -17.35 16.22
C PRO A 89 3.92 -17.59 16.58
N GLY A 90 3.62 -18.79 17.07
CA GLY A 90 2.28 -19.16 17.51
C GLY A 90 1.24 -19.20 16.39
N ASN A 91 0.08 -18.58 16.60
CA ASN A 91 -1.04 -18.57 15.64
C ASN A 91 -1.09 -17.31 14.79
N ILE A 92 0.01 -16.55 14.71
CA ILE A 92 0.11 -15.38 13.87
C ILE A 92 0.22 -15.83 12.40
N THR A 93 -0.52 -15.17 11.53
CA THR A 93 -0.52 -15.41 10.09
C THR A 93 -0.39 -14.07 9.35
N PRO A 94 -0.06 -14.08 8.05
CA PRO A 94 -0.09 -12.86 7.25
C PRO A 94 -1.40 -12.07 7.34
N ALA A 95 -2.53 -12.75 7.47
CA ALA A 95 -3.86 -12.13 7.57
C ALA A 95 -4.16 -11.53 8.96
N THR A 96 -3.51 -12.03 10.01
CA THR A 96 -3.81 -11.63 11.39
C THR A 96 -2.76 -10.72 12.02
N ILE A 97 -1.57 -10.61 11.44
CA ILE A 97 -0.42 -9.93 12.04
C ILE A 97 -0.69 -8.45 12.39
N GLY A 98 -1.48 -7.73 11.61
CA GLY A 98 -1.85 -6.34 11.89
C GLY A 98 -2.70 -6.15 13.15
N ARG A 99 -3.32 -7.24 13.67
CA ARG A 99 -4.17 -7.24 14.87
C ARG A 99 -3.62 -8.15 15.96
N ALA A 100 -2.61 -8.94 15.66
CA ALA A 100 -2.01 -9.86 16.61
C ALA A 100 -1.27 -9.10 17.71
N GLY A 101 -1.35 -9.61 18.94
CA GLY A 101 -0.48 -9.17 20.01
C GLY A 101 0.97 -9.57 19.74
N SER A 102 1.92 -8.88 20.38
CA SER A 102 3.33 -9.22 20.28
C SER A 102 3.64 -10.59 20.84
N LYS A 103 4.36 -11.38 20.06
CA LYS A 103 4.93 -12.64 20.49
C LYS A 103 6.37 -12.74 19.99
N ALA A 104 7.34 -12.45 20.86
CA ALA A 104 8.73 -12.50 20.49
C ALA A 104 9.18 -13.95 20.28
N ARG A 105 9.85 -14.26 19.16
CA ARG A 105 10.54 -15.54 18.96
C ARG A 105 11.78 -15.63 19.87
N ASN A 106 12.49 -14.51 20.02
CA ASN A 106 13.73 -14.40 20.79
C ASN A 106 13.53 -13.43 21.97
N PRO A 107 12.83 -13.83 23.08
CA PRO A 107 12.46 -12.92 24.15
C PRO A 107 13.66 -12.31 24.89
N LEU A 108 14.74 -13.06 25.06
CA LEU A 108 15.97 -12.53 25.68
C LEU A 108 16.63 -11.46 24.80
N LEU A 109 16.66 -11.67 23.49
CA LEU A 109 17.17 -10.69 22.55
C LEU A 109 16.32 -9.41 22.57
N ALA A 110 15.00 -9.56 22.54
CA ALA A 110 14.08 -8.43 22.64
C ALA A 110 14.25 -7.65 23.94
N LYS A 111 14.49 -8.34 25.06
CA LYS A 111 14.79 -7.69 26.35
C LYS A 111 16.11 -6.95 26.30
N ASN A 112 17.18 -7.59 25.86
CA ASN A 112 18.52 -6.97 25.84
C ASN A 112 18.59 -5.74 24.96
N LEU A 113 17.94 -5.74 23.79
CA LEU A 113 17.92 -4.59 22.88
C LEU A 113 17.22 -3.35 23.47
N ARG A 114 16.35 -3.50 24.47
CA ARG A 114 15.72 -2.39 25.18
C ARG A 114 16.62 -1.76 26.25
N GLU A 115 17.65 -2.44 26.68
CA GLU A 115 18.57 -1.97 27.71
C GLU A 115 19.67 -1.04 27.14
N PHE A 116 19.75 -0.89 25.81
CA PHE A 116 20.67 0.06 25.20
C PHE A 116 20.22 1.50 25.43
N PRO A 117 21.15 2.47 25.54
CA PRO A 117 20.81 3.89 25.72
C PRO A 117 19.89 4.47 24.64
N LEU A 118 20.02 3.96 23.41
CA LEU A 118 19.15 4.25 22.27
C LEU A 118 18.57 2.92 21.76
N PRO A 119 17.51 2.41 22.42
CA PRO A 119 16.99 1.11 22.06
C PRO A 119 16.40 1.12 20.65
N PRO A 120 16.73 0.15 19.80
CA PRO A 120 16.18 0.05 18.46
C PRO A 120 14.68 -0.26 18.46
N ASN A 121 14.20 -0.89 19.55
CA ASN A 121 12.80 -1.27 19.76
C ASN A 121 12.36 -0.80 21.15
N ILE A 122 11.45 0.18 21.21
CA ILE A 122 10.90 0.72 22.45
C ILE A 122 9.55 0.07 22.79
N ASP A 123 8.77 -0.28 21.79
CA ASP A 123 7.38 -0.67 21.96
C ASP A 123 7.21 -2.19 22.02
N ALA A 124 6.81 -2.69 23.18
CA ALA A 124 6.46 -4.09 23.37
C ALA A 124 5.14 -4.44 22.66
N GLY A 125 5.20 -4.63 21.34
CA GLY A 125 4.09 -5.16 20.57
C GLY A 125 3.29 -4.19 19.71
N GLU A 126 3.66 -2.91 19.71
CA GLU A 126 3.00 -1.90 18.89
C GLU A 126 3.71 -1.63 17.54
N GLY A 127 4.91 -2.18 17.34
CA GLY A 127 5.74 -1.90 16.15
C GLY A 127 5.04 -2.20 14.83
N VAL A 128 4.39 -3.36 14.71
CA VAL A 128 3.65 -3.73 13.50
C VAL A 128 2.44 -2.80 13.30
N LYS A 129 1.69 -2.49 14.36
CA LYS A 129 0.55 -1.56 14.26
C LYS A 129 1.01 -0.17 13.84
N MET A 130 2.12 0.30 14.40
CA MET A 130 2.75 1.55 14.01
C MET A 130 3.09 1.56 12.51
N MET A 131 3.66 0.46 11.98
CA MET A 131 3.96 0.36 10.55
C MET A 131 2.70 0.53 9.68
N PHE A 132 1.59 -0.12 10.06
CA PHE A 132 0.31 0.06 9.35
C PHE A 132 -0.19 1.50 9.42
N THR A 133 -0.10 2.14 10.59
CA THR A 133 -0.55 3.52 10.79
C THR A 133 0.30 4.52 10.01
N GLU A 134 1.62 4.38 10.05
CA GLU A 134 2.54 5.29 9.34
C GLU A 134 2.42 5.15 7.81
N MET A 135 2.27 3.91 7.29
CA MET A 135 2.04 3.70 5.86
C MET A 135 0.69 4.27 5.43
N ASP A 136 -0.35 4.16 6.27
CA ASP A 136 -1.66 4.75 6.00
C ASP A 136 -1.60 6.29 5.99
N ALA A 137 -0.90 6.90 6.95
CA ALA A 137 -0.68 8.35 7.02
C ALA A 137 0.12 8.88 5.81
N ALA A 138 1.03 8.07 5.28
CA ALA A 138 1.78 8.38 4.05
C ALA A 138 1.00 8.09 2.76
N ALA A 139 -0.28 7.69 2.85
CA ALA A 139 -1.13 7.25 1.74
C ALA A 139 -0.54 6.09 0.91
N LEU A 140 0.35 5.29 1.50
CA LEU A 140 0.92 4.10 0.89
C LEU A 140 0.09 2.86 1.19
N TYR A 141 0.29 1.79 0.41
CA TYR A 141 -0.29 0.48 0.70
C TYR A 141 0.20 -0.06 2.05
N PRO A 142 -0.65 -0.77 2.81
CA PRO A 142 -0.24 -1.34 4.09
C PRO A 142 0.89 -2.37 3.90
N PRO A 143 1.69 -2.62 4.96
CA PRO A 143 2.70 -3.67 4.96
C PRO A 143 2.09 -5.02 4.59
N GLN A 144 2.69 -5.74 3.67
CA GLN A 144 2.24 -7.05 3.21
C GLN A 144 3.19 -8.12 3.72
N TYR A 145 2.64 -9.21 4.23
CA TYR A 145 3.42 -10.32 4.74
C TYR A 145 3.12 -11.59 3.96
N SER A 146 4.14 -12.38 3.72
CA SER A 146 4.01 -13.71 3.12
C SER A 146 4.93 -14.71 3.81
N VAL A 147 4.58 -15.98 3.70
CA VAL A 147 5.41 -17.10 4.16
C VAL A 147 5.73 -17.97 2.96
N SER A 148 7.00 -18.24 2.72
CA SER A 148 7.42 -19.20 1.70
C SER A 148 7.75 -20.52 2.36
N THR A 149 7.13 -21.59 1.84
CA THR A 149 7.35 -22.98 2.25
C THR A 149 7.97 -23.82 1.13
N ASP A 150 8.19 -23.23 -0.04
CA ASP A 150 8.68 -23.92 -1.25
C ASP A 150 10.20 -24.09 -1.31
N VAL A 151 10.90 -23.58 -0.31
CA VAL A 151 12.35 -23.63 -0.20
C VAL A 151 12.76 -24.55 0.96
N ALA A 152 13.99 -25.04 0.94
CA ALA A 152 14.55 -25.87 2.00
C ALA A 152 14.51 -25.22 3.40
N VAL A 153 14.28 -23.91 3.46
CA VAL A 153 14.15 -23.13 4.69
C VAL A 153 12.93 -22.21 4.58
N GLU A 154 11.97 -22.39 5.49
CA GLU A 154 10.81 -21.50 5.60
C GLU A 154 11.25 -20.06 5.91
N THR A 155 10.60 -19.09 5.28
CA THR A 155 10.91 -17.67 5.48
C THR A 155 9.63 -16.84 5.57
N VAL A 156 9.71 -15.76 6.36
CA VAL A 156 8.72 -14.69 6.37
C VAL A 156 9.28 -13.52 5.57
N THR A 157 8.52 -13.05 4.61
CA THR A 157 8.85 -11.85 3.84
C THR A 157 7.86 -10.75 4.14
N LEU A 158 8.38 -9.60 4.54
CA LEU A 158 7.66 -8.33 4.59
C LEU A 158 7.92 -7.58 3.29
N THR A 159 6.85 -7.15 2.63
CA THR A 159 6.89 -6.28 1.44
C THR A 159 6.28 -4.92 1.76
N LEU A 160 7.03 -3.86 1.51
CA LEU A 160 6.59 -2.47 1.58
C LEU A 160 6.51 -1.94 0.15
N LEU A 161 5.31 -1.63 -0.33
CA LEU A 161 5.12 -1.07 -1.67
C LEU A 161 5.37 0.44 -1.66
N ASN A 162 6.08 0.94 -2.67
CA ASN A 162 6.27 2.38 -2.91
C ASN A 162 5.20 2.90 -3.89
N GLU A 163 3.98 2.63 -3.58
CA GLU A 163 2.83 3.00 -4.41
C GLU A 163 1.81 3.72 -3.54
N GLU A 164 1.40 4.91 -3.99
CA GLU A 164 0.33 5.64 -3.33
C GLU A 164 -0.98 4.84 -3.49
N ARG A 165 -1.61 4.60 -2.36
CA ARG A 165 -2.93 3.97 -2.36
C ARG A 165 -3.94 4.92 -3.01
N PRO A 166 -4.71 4.47 -4.00
CA PRO A 166 -5.76 5.28 -4.58
C PRO A 166 -6.67 5.84 -3.49
N ALA A 167 -7.06 7.11 -3.59
CA ALA A 167 -8.03 7.69 -2.67
C ALA A 167 -9.25 6.76 -2.57
N ALA A 168 -9.86 6.65 -1.40
CA ALA A 168 -11.00 5.74 -1.17
C ALA A 168 -12.10 5.93 -2.22
N TRP A 169 -12.27 7.15 -2.74
CA TRP A 169 -13.20 7.42 -3.84
C TRP A 169 -12.85 6.67 -5.13
N ALA A 170 -11.58 6.65 -5.54
CA ALA A 170 -11.17 5.97 -6.76
C ALA A 170 -11.46 4.47 -6.70
N GLN A 171 -11.16 3.84 -5.56
CA GLN A 171 -11.46 2.42 -5.34
C GLN A 171 -12.97 2.12 -5.33
N VAL A 172 -13.75 2.99 -4.69
CA VAL A 172 -15.22 2.87 -4.62
C VAL A 172 -15.85 3.10 -5.98
N SER A 173 -15.36 4.10 -6.73
CA SER A 173 -15.81 4.37 -8.09
C SER A 173 -15.60 3.17 -9.02
N ASP A 174 -14.41 2.60 -8.99
CA ASP A 174 -14.05 1.40 -9.75
C ASP A 174 -14.88 0.17 -9.31
N TRP A 175 -15.09 0.01 -8.01
CA TRP A 175 -15.94 -1.06 -7.48
C TRP A 175 -17.38 -0.94 -7.97
N ILE A 176 -17.96 0.28 -7.99
CA ILE A 176 -19.33 0.55 -8.48
C ILE A 176 -19.42 0.21 -9.97
N ASP A 177 -18.41 0.55 -10.77
CA ASP A 177 -18.40 0.26 -12.20
C ASP A 177 -18.44 -1.24 -12.49
N ARG A 178 -17.77 -2.02 -11.66
CA ARG A 178 -17.70 -3.50 -11.84
C ARG A 178 -18.86 -4.26 -11.20
N ASN A 179 -19.39 -3.77 -10.06
CA ASN A 179 -20.30 -4.55 -9.22
C ASN A 179 -21.69 -3.89 -9.06
N GLY A 180 -21.86 -2.65 -9.54
CA GLY A 180 -23.11 -1.91 -9.37
C GLY A 180 -23.20 -1.17 -8.00
N PRO A 181 -24.42 -0.86 -7.52
CA PRO A 181 -24.61 0.00 -6.37
C PRO A 181 -23.95 -0.48 -5.09
N ILE A 182 -23.20 0.41 -4.42
CA ILE A 182 -22.45 0.12 -3.20
C ILE A 182 -23.31 0.27 -1.94
N ALA A 183 -23.05 -0.56 -0.93
CA ALA A 183 -23.61 -0.44 0.42
C ALA A 183 -22.53 -0.14 1.45
N ASN A 184 -22.92 0.30 2.65
CA ASN A 184 -21.99 0.59 3.75
C ASN A 184 -20.98 -0.54 4.01
N ARG A 185 -21.44 -1.81 4.01
CA ARG A 185 -20.57 -2.97 4.21
C ARG A 185 -19.42 -3.02 3.20
N HIS A 186 -19.72 -2.77 1.91
CA HIS A 186 -18.70 -2.82 0.86
C HIS A 186 -17.69 -1.68 1.01
N LEU A 187 -18.15 -0.48 1.40
CA LEU A 187 -17.24 0.63 1.67
C LEU A 187 -16.32 0.35 2.84
N ARG A 188 -16.81 -0.30 3.89
CA ARG A 188 -15.97 -0.73 5.02
C ARG A 188 -14.85 -1.66 4.56
N ASP A 189 -15.21 -2.63 3.71
CA ASP A 189 -14.25 -3.62 3.21
C ASP A 189 -13.21 -2.98 2.28
N ILE A 190 -13.62 -2.03 1.43
CA ILE A 190 -12.74 -1.32 0.49
C ILE A 190 -11.83 -0.33 1.22
N ALA A 191 -12.39 0.48 2.11
CA ALA A 191 -11.67 1.59 2.75
C ALA A 191 -11.02 1.21 4.09
N GLY A 192 -11.30 0.01 4.63
CA GLY A 192 -10.78 -0.44 5.92
C GLY A 192 -11.31 0.36 7.12
N VAL A 193 -12.52 0.93 7.01
CA VAL A 193 -13.13 1.80 8.03
C VAL A 193 -14.26 1.10 8.78
N ASP A 194 -14.68 1.67 9.91
CA ASP A 194 -15.82 1.15 10.68
C ASP A 194 -17.18 1.58 10.07
N THR A 195 -18.26 1.08 10.64
CA THR A 195 -19.63 1.35 10.16
C THR A 195 -20.01 2.82 10.23
N LEU A 196 -19.56 3.54 11.26
CA LEU A 196 -19.89 4.95 11.47
C LEU A 196 -19.14 5.84 10.48
N GLU A 197 -17.85 5.57 10.31
CA GLU A 197 -16.98 6.24 9.36
C GLU A 197 -17.46 6.03 7.93
N ALA A 198 -17.75 4.79 7.52
CA ALA A 198 -18.30 4.48 6.21
C ALA A 198 -19.63 5.23 5.95
N SER A 199 -20.50 5.30 6.98
CA SER A 199 -21.76 6.08 6.86
C SER A 199 -21.51 7.55 6.69
N ARG A 200 -20.49 8.12 7.34
CA ARG A 200 -20.09 9.53 7.20
C ARG A 200 -19.56 9.80 5.80
N MET A 201 -18.67 8.94 5.31
CA MET A 201 -18.10 9.03 3.96
C MET A 201 -19.19 9.00 2.88
N LEU A 202 -20.13 8.05 2.96
CA LEU A 202 -21.24 7.94 2.00
C LEU A 202 -22.11 9.21 1.99
N ARG A 203 -22.44 9.76 3.16
CA ARG A 203 -23.21 11.02 3.26
C ARG A 203 -22.45 12.20 2.65
N ASN A 204 -21.15 12.31 2.91
CA ASN A 204 -20.33 13.37 2.35
C ASN A 204 -20.27 13.28 0.82
N TRP A 205 -20.10 12.08 0.28
CA TRP A 205 -20.06 11.87 -1.18
C TRP A 205 -21.41 12.13 -1.85
N VAL A 206 -22.53 11.87 -1.16
CA VAL A 206 -23.85 12.29 -1.63
C VAL A 206 -23.98 13.81 -1.61
N ALA A 207 -23.54 14.48 -0.54
CA ALA A 207 -23.52 15.93 -0.44
C ALA A 207 -22.63 16.59 -1.53
N GLN A 208 -21.51 15.95 -1.86
CA GLN A 208 -20.60 16.37 -2.94
C GLN A 208 -21.07 15.95 -4.34
N ARG A 209 -22.23 15.30 -4.46
CA ARG A 209 -22.79 14.80 -5.72
C ARG A 209 -21.93 13.76 -6.44
N LEU A 210 -21.01 13.13 -5.74
CA LEU A 210 -20.24 11.98 -6.24
C LEU A 210 -21.07 10.69 -6.23
N LEU A 211 -22.06 10.61 -5.34
CA LEU A 211 -23.00 9.50 -5.23
C LEU A 211 -24.44 10.02 -5.22
N VAL A 212 -25.35 9.14 -5.63
CA VAL A 212 -26.80 9.28 -5.46
C VAL A 212 -27.28 8.12 -4.61
N ALA A 213 -28.08 8.42 -3.58
CA ALA A 213 -28.74 7.42 -2.79
C ALA A 213 -29.91 6.81 -3.58
N LEU A 214 -29.98 5.49 -3.62
CA LEU A 214 -31.12 4.77 -4.21
C LEU A 214 -32.26 4.63 -3.19
N PRO A 215 -33.53 4.57 -3.63
CA PRO A 215 -34.66 4.29 -2.76
C PRO A 215 -34.44 2.99 -1.97
N ALA A 216 -34.63 3.05 -0.66
CA ALA A 216 -34.46 1.88 0.22
C ALA A 216 -35.51 1.90 1.34
N ALA A 217 -36.05 0.73 1.68
CA ALA A 217 -37.04 0.57 2.74
C ALA A 217 -36.48 0.78 4.15
N SER A 218 -35.16 0.64 4.34
CA SER A 218 -34.47 0.84 5.61
C SER A 218 -33.05 1.33 5.42
N ARG A 219 -32.44 1.91 6.49
CA ARG A 219 -31.04 2.33 6.50
C ARG A 219 -30.07 1.19 6.22
N GLN A 220 -30.40 -0.04 6.63
CA GLN A 220 -29.56 -1.22 6.39
C GLN A 220 -29.54 -1.64 4.93
N GLN A 221 -30.58 -1.33 4.17
CA GLN A 221 -30.72 -1.61 2.75
C GLN A 221 -30.23 -0.48 1.87
N ALA A 222 -29.81 0.65 2.43
CA ALA A 222 -29.33 1.78 1.68
C ALA A 222 -28.21 1.42 0.72
N ARG A 223 -28.37 1.81 -0.54
CA ARG A 223 -27.41 1.64 -1.61
C ARG A 223 -27.17 2.97 -2.30
N TYR A 224 -25.98 3.08 -2.87
CA TYR A 224 -25.53 4.31 -3.49
C TYR A 224 -24.91 3.96 -4.84
N THR A 225 -25.10 4.83 -5.84
CA THR A 225 -24.52 4.69 -7.16
C THR A 225 -23.97 6.03 -7.63
N LYS A 226 -23.16 6.01 -8.68
CA LYS A 226 -22.74 7.27 -9.32
C LYS A 226 -23.94 7.95 -9.96
N PRO A 227 -23.95 9.31 -10.08
CA PRO A 227 -24.92 10.01 -10.89
C PRO A 227 -24.85 9.50 -12.33
N GLN A 228 -25.98 9.26 -12.96
CA GLN A 228 -26.01 8.98 -14.39
C GLN A 228 -25.49 10.22 -15.12
N LYS A 229 -24.51 10.05 -15.99
CA LYS A 229 -24.07 11.09 -16.89
C LYS A 229 -25.29 11.41 -17.78
N PRO A 230 -25.70 12.69 -17.94
CA PRO A 230 -26.76 13.01 -18.90
C PRO A 230 -26.36 12.41 -20.24
N PRO A 231 -27.32 11.84 -21.03
CA PRO A 231 -27.03 11.35 -22.36
C PRO A 231 -26.33 12.48 -23.10
N THR A 232 -25.15 12.23 -23.60
CA THR A 232 -24.47 13.12 -24.56
C THR A 232 -25.45 13.28 -25.71
N GLU A 233 -25.91 14.51 -25.96
CA GLU A 233 -26.65 14.81 -27.18
C GLU A 233 -25.82 14.28 -28.35
N PRO A 234 -26.43 13.55 -29.29
CA PRO A 234 -25.72 13.13 -30.49
C PRO A 234 -25.25 14.40 -31.20
N ASP A 235 -24.00 14.40 -31.63
CA ASP A 235 -23.40 15.44 -32.45
C ASP A 235 -24.29 15.69 -33.69
N SER A 236 -25.22 16.64 -33.59
CA SER A 236 -25.99 17.16 -34.70
C SER A 236 -25.24 18.34 -35.29
N LEU A 237 -24.20 18.05 -36.06
CA LEU A 237 -23.64 18.98 -37.06
C LEU A 237 -22.93 18.16 -38.15
N SER A 238 -23.74 17.44 -38.92
CA SER A 238 -23.39 17.16 -40.30
C SER A 238 -23.84 18.37 -41.12
N ASN A 239 -22.94 19.30 -41.38
CA ASN A 239 -23.12 20.32 -42.39
C ASN A 239 -23.23 19.64 -43.74
N THR A 240 -24.48 19.58 -44.21
CA THR A 240 -24.79 19.45 -45.64
C THR A 240 -24.40 20.77 -46.29
N VAL A 241 -23.27 20.81 -46.92
CA VAL A 241 -22.96 21.86 -47.92
C VAL A 241 -23.63 21.44 -49.20
N ASP A 242 -24.82 21.99 -49.38
CA ASP A 242 -25.49 21.96 -50.69
C ASP A 242 -24.70 22.80 -51.69
N ASN A 243 -24.16 22.12 -52.66
CA ASN A 243 -23.47 22.65 -53.81
C ASN A 243 -24.54 22.92 -54.86
N GLU A 244 -25.18 24.09 -54.83
CA GLU A 244 -25.93 24.58 -55.98
C GLU A 244 -24.99 25.16 -57.03
N SER A 245 -24.71 24.32 -57.99
CA SER A 245 -24.18 24.78 -59.29
C SER A 245 -25.31 25.33 -60.15
N GLY A 246 -25.50 26.64 -60.11
CA GLY A 246 -26.34 27.35 -61.07
C GLY A 246 -25.67 27.50 -62.39
N ASN A 247 -26.24 26.84 -63.36
CA ASN A 247 -25.99 26.93 -64.78
C ASN A 247 -26.71 28.15 -65.37
N SER A 248 -26.06 28.99 -66.12
CA SER A 248 -26.66 29.77 -67.21
C SER A 248 -25.55 30.26 -68.16
N GLU A 249 -25.41 29.63 -69.27
CA GLU A 249 -25.86 30.05 -70.60
C GLU A 249 -25.61 31.57 -70.90
N LYS A 250 -24.79 31.82 -71.88
CA LYS A 250 -25.05 32.25 -73.28
C LYS A 250 -23.91 33.02 -73.91
N SER A 251 -23.59 32.51 -75.05
CA SER A 251 -23.48 33.23 -76.39
C SER A 251 -22.49 34.37 -76.54
N LEU A 252 -21.49 34.22 -77.27
CA LEU A 252 -21.24 34.49 -78.71
C LEU A 252 -19.82 34.17 -79.02
#